data_6285226f2dc08c70c6a27e61c29ebe51
#
_entry.id   6285226f2dc08c70c6a27e61c29ebe51
#
_cell.length_a   1.000
_cell.length_b   1.000
_cell.length_c   1.000
_cell.angle_alpha   90.00
_cell.angle_beta   90.00
_cell.angle_gamma   90.00
#
_symmetry.space_group_name_H-M   'P 1'
#
loop_
_entity.id
_entity.type
_entity.pdbx_description
1 polymer ?
#
loop_
_entity_poly.entity_id
_entity_poly.type
_entity_poly.pdbx_seq_one_letter_code
_entity_poly.pdbx_strand_id
1 'polypeptide(L)'
;LNHTFSFTGEQYQFPAPGFKWDRAHTVDDPDYIDKATGEVTKLSIMPRPIQQPYPPLWQMVDSNRSVEFGAENDLGIIMWRPPVSKLKEHFLHYQSTAAAAGKQLALGQRTGIMRDFFVADSMEEAKQMAGEYVMKSLNWSNWRGPSIYLAPGETLSSAQEEALKMELP
;
A
#
# COMPACT_ATOMS: atom_id res chain seq x y z
N LEU A 1 -1.94 -12.73 -18.67
CA LEU A 1 -0.52 -12.41 -18.50
C LEU A 1 0.28 -13.13 -19.56
N ASN A 2 0.98 -12.37 -20.44
CA ASN A 2 1.90 -12.95 -21.41
C ASN A 2 3.03 -13.66 -20.68
N HIS A 3 3.62 -14.66 -21.36
CA HIS A 3 4.73 -15.43 -20.79
C HIS A 3 5.93 -14.53 -20.49
N THR A 4 6.19 -13.59 -21.37
CA THR A 4 7.31 -12.66 -21.31
C THR A 4 6.81 -11.23 -21.57
N PHE A 5 7.53 -10.25 -21.06
CA PHE A 5 7.25 -8.83 -21.29
C PHE A 5 8.54 -8.02 -21.37
N SER A 6 8.46 -6.90 -22.04
CA SER A 6 9.39 -5.77 -21.93
C SER A 6 8.57 -4.51 -21.67
N PHE A 7 9.16 -3.53 -21.01
CA PHE A 7 8.53 -2.25 -20.71
C PHE A 7 9.53 -1.11 -20.95
N THR A 8 9.08 -0.08 -21.63
CA THR A 8 9.84 1.15 -21.82
C THR A 8 8.95 2.33 -21.43
N GLY A 9 9.30 3.00 -20.36
CA GLY A 9 8.65 4.22 -19.86
C GLY A 9 9.62 5.40 -19.85
N GLU A 10 9.16 6.56 -19.42
CA GLU A 10 9.98 7.78 -19.36
C GLU A 10 11.15 7.68 -18.38
N GLN A 11 10.98 6.98 -17.26
CA GLN A 11 11.96 6.89 -16.18
C GLN A 11 12.58 5.50 -16.03
N TYR A 12 11.89 4.46 -16.47
CA TYR A 12 12.31 3.07 -16.28
C TYR A 12 12.16 2.27 -17.57
N GLN A 13 13.12 1.38 -17.78
CA GLN A 13 13.05 0.37 -18.81
C GLN A 13 13.34 -1.02 -18.22
N PHE A 14 12.53 -2.01 -18.58
CA PHE A 14 12.71 -3.40 -18.16
C PHE A 14 12.65 -4.33 -19.38
N PRO A 15 13.67 -5.18 -19.60
CA PRO A 15 14.97 -5.21 -18.92
C PRO A 15 15.75 -3.90 -19.08
N ALA A 16 16.74 -3.67 -18.20
CA ALA A 16 17.63 -2.54 -18.36
C ALA A 16 18.44 -2.68 -19.66
N PRO A 17 18.67 -1.60 -20.43
CA PRO A 17 19.43 -1.65 -21.67
C PRO A 17 20.85 -2.19 -21.42
N GLY A 18 21.30 -3.09 -22.30
CA GLY A 18 22.63 -3.69 -22.20
C GLY A 18 22.81 -4.70 -21.07
N PHE A 19 21.75 -5.03 -20.33
CA PHE A 19 21.82 -6.04 -19.27
C PHE A 19 22.07 -7.42 -19.90
N LYS A 20 23.23 -8.02 -19.57
CA LYS A 20 23.62 -9.35 -20.03
C LYS A 20 23.54 -10.35 -18.90
N TRP A 21 23.11 -11.55 -19.22
CA TRP A 21 23.09 -12.67 -18.29
C TRP A 21 24.33 -13.54 -18.52
N ASP A 22 25.21 -13.61 -17.54
CA ASP A 22 26.52 -14.25 -17.67
C ASP A 22 26.61 -15.66 -17.05
N ARG A 23 25.50 -16.18 -16.50
CA ARG A 23 25.48 -17.48 -15.84
C ARG A 23 25.18 -18.61 -16.81
N ALA A 24 26.19 -19.44 -17.08
CA ALA A 24 26.21 -20.47 -18.11
C ALA A 24 25.19 -21.62 -17.99
N HIS A 25 24.45 -21.73 -16.87
CA HIS A 25 23.47 -22.81 -16.64
C HIS A 25 22.04 -22.32 -16.56
N THR A 26 21.79 -21.12 -16.98
CA THR A 26 20.45 -20.56 -17.05
C THR A 26 20.01 -20.42 -18.49
N VAL A 27 18.75 -20.52 -18.64
CA VAL A 27 17.90 -20.55 -19.81
C VAL A 27 18.51 -19.86 -21.03
N ASP A 28 19.03 -20.67 -21.95
CA ASP A 28 19.33 -20.26 -23.32
C ASP A 28 18.02 -20.23 -24.15
N ASP A 29 17.07 -19.40 -23.74
CA ASP A 29 15.77 -19.28 -24.36
C ASP A 29 15.73 -18.00 -25.20
N PRO A 30 15.54 -18.10 -26.53
CA PRO A 30 15.48 -16.96 -27.43
C PRO A 30 14.31 -16.00 -27.12
N ASP A 31 13.32 -16.43 -26.32
CA ASP A 31 12.25 -15.54 -25.86
C ASP A 31 12.71 -14.54 -24.81
N TYR A 32 13.87 -14.76 -24.19
CA TYR A 32 14.42 -13.89 -23.14
C TYR A 32 15.74 -13.25 -23.49
N ILE A 33 16.56 -13.91 -24.31
CA ILE A 33 17.94 -13.51 -24.56
C ILE A 33 18.19 -13.43 -26.06
N ASP A 34 18.77 -12.31 -26.50
CA ASP A 34 19.35 -12.23 -27.83
C ASP A 34 20.64 -13.05 -27.87
N LYS A 35 20.60 -14.16 -28.64
CA LYS A 35 21.75 -15.08 -28.76
C LYS A 35 22.99 -14.49 -29.38
N ALA A 36 22.85 -13.44 -30.19
CA ALA A 36 24.00 -12.82 -30.83
C ALA A 36 24.77 -11.88 -29.88
N THR A 37 24.04 -11.21 -28.98
CA THR A 37 24.62 -10.21 -28.05
C THR A 37 24.72 -10.68 -26.61
N GLY A 38 23.95 -11.71 -26.23
CA GLY A 38 23.76 -12.17 -24.85
C GLY A 38 22.91 -11.22 -24.01
N GLU A 39 22.26 -10.24 -24.62
CA GLU A 39 21.44 -9.26 -23.93
C GLU A 39 20.07 -9.86 -23.56
N VAL A 40 19.61 -9.57 -22.33
CA VAL A 40 18.27 -9.93 -21.88
C VAL A 40 17.26 -8.96 -22.47
N THR A 41 16.36 -9.45 -23.32
CA THR A 41 15.40 -8.62 -24.07
C THR A 41 14.00 -8.63 -23.45
N LYS A 42 13.66 -9.66 -22.67
CA LYS A 42 12.37 -9.80 -21.99
C LYS A 42 12.52 -10.40 -20.61
N LEU A 43 11.54 -10.13 -19.77
CA LEU A 43 11.39 -10.69 -18.42
C LEU A 43 10.09 -11.50 -18.31
N SER A 44 9.99 -12.33 -17.28
CA SER A 44 8.73 -12.95 -16.86
C SER A 44 8.60 -12.92 -15.35
N ILE A 45 7.35 -12.96 -14.87
CA ILE A 45 7.05 -13.09 -13.43
C ILE A 45 6.69 -14.55 -13.15
N MET A 46 7.44 -15.15 -12.24
CA MET A 46 7.26 -16.54 -11.84
C MET A 46 7.29 -16.67 -10.30
N PRO A 47 6.48 -17.54 -9.68
CA PRO A 47 5.45 -18.38 -10.31
C PRO A 47 4.25 -17.55 -10.80
N ARG A 48 3.48 -18.11 -11.73
CA ARG A 48 2.27 -17.46 -12.22
C ARG A 48 1.16 -17.56 -11.19
N PRO A 49 0.30 -16.52 -11.09
CA PRO A 49 -0.91 -16.61 -10.27
C PRO A 49 -1.83 -17.71 -10.82
N ILE A 50 -2.45 -18.45 -9.90
CA ILE A 50 -3.52 -19.41 -10.23
C ILE A 50 -4.78 -18.63 -10.62
N GLN A 51 -5.06 -17.51 -9.94
CA GLN A 51 -6.17 -16.63 -10.24
C GLN A 51 -5.96 -15.92 -11.59
N GLN A 52 -7.04 -15.86 -12.37
CA GLN A 52 -7.03 -15.17 -13.67
C GLN A 52 -7.95 -13.95 -13.66
N PRO A 53 -7.54 -12.84 -14.24
CA PRO A 53 -6.25 -12.57 -14.92
C PRO A 53 -5.08 -12.38 -13.94
N TYR A 54 -5.35 -12.10 -12.66
CA TYR A 54 -4.42 -11.93 -11.53
C TYR A 54 -5.20 -11.98 -10.20
N PRO A 55 -4.55 -12.22 -9.05
CA PRO A 55 -5.21 -12.14 -7.76
C PRO A 55 -5.73 -10.71 -7.50
N PRO A 56 -6.77 -10.55 -6.66
CA PRO A 56 -7.21 -9.22 -6.24
C PRO A 56 -6.06 -8.40 -5.66
N LEU A 57 -5.86 -7.21 -6.19
CA LEU A 57 -4.79 -6.31 -5.75
C LEU A 57 -5.34 -5.28 -4.77
N TRP A 58 -4.52 -4.92 -3.79
CA TRP A 58 -4.84 -3.95 -2.76
C TRP A 58 -3.69 -2.96 -2.57
N GLN A 59 -4.03 -1.71 -2.26
CA GLN A 59 -3.07 -0.63 -2.04
C GLN A 59 -3.34 0.06 -0.70
N MET A 60 -2.29 0.34 0.05
CA MET A 60 -2.36 1.27 1.19
C MET A 60 -2.53 2.69 0.67
N VAL A 61 -3.49 3.43 1.24
CA VAL A 61 -3.81 4.80 0.83
C VAL A 61 -3.91 5.73 2.04
N ASP A 62 -3.51 6.99 1.84
CA ASP A 62 -3.55 8.04 2.86
C ASP A 62 -3.93 9.42 2.30
N SER A 63 -4.14 9.54 1.00
CA SER A 63 -4.46 10.78 0.29
C SER A 63 -5.52 10.55 -0.78
N ASN A 64 -6.24 11.62 -1.16
CA ASN A 64 -7.24 11.55 -2.22
C ASN A 64 -6.65 11.02 -3.53
N ARG A 65 -5.45 11.47 -3.90
CA ARG A 65 -4.76 11.01 -5.11
C ARG A 65 -4.52 9.50 -5.12
N SER A 66 -4.13 8.91 -3.99
CA SER A 66 -3.93 7.46 -3.90
C SER A 66 -5.26 6.69 -3.87
N VAL A 67 -6.32 7.28 -3.33
CA VAL A 67 -7.69 6.74 -3.39
C VAL A 67 -8.20 6.72 -4.84
N GLU A 68 -8.03 7.82 -5.58
CA GLU A 68 -8.37 7.94 -7.00
C GLU A 68 -7.63 6.90 -7.84
N PHE A 69 -6.31 6.84 -7.68
CA PHE A 69 -5.48 5.86 -8.37
C PHE A 69 -5.97 4.41 -8.12
N GLY A 70 -6.30 4.07 -6.87
CA GLY A 70 -6.85 2.77 -6.51
C GLY A 70 -8.16 2.47 -7.24
N ALA A 71 -9.09 3.43 -7.26
CA ALA A 71 -10.39 3.28 -7.89
C ALA A 71 -10.30 3.14 -9.42
N GLU A 72 -9.48 3.95 -10.06
CA GLU A 72 -9.27 3.95 -11.52
C GLU A 72 -8.61 2.65 -12.01
N ASN A 73 -7.64 2.13 -11.23
CA ASN A 73 -6.85 0.95 -11.59
C ASN A 73 -7.38 -0.38 -11.04
N ASP A 74 -8.62 -0.41 -10.55
CA ASP A 74 -9.26 -1.62 -10.01
C ASP A 74 -8.53 -2.24 -8.82
N LEU A 75 -7.91 -1.40 -7.97
CA LEU A 75 -7.27 -1.84 -6.72
C LEU A 75 -8.24 -1.67 -5.56
N GLY A 76 -8.30 -2.65 -4.65
CA GLY A 76 -8.88 -2.42 -3.33
C GLY A 76 -8.00 -1.44 -2.55
N ILE A 77 -8.59 -0.66 -1.64
CA ILE A 77 -7.84 0.28 -0.81
C ILE A 77 -7.86 -0.14 0.66
N ILE A 78 -6.75 0.09 1.36
CA ILE A 78 -6.64 -0.13 2.80
C ILE A 78 -6.14 1.15 3.45
N MET A 79 -6.81 1.57 4.53
CA MET A 79 -6.44 2.75 5.30
C MET A 79 -5.97 2.35 6.70
N TRP A 80 -4.93 3.01 7.16
CA TRP A 80 -4.34 2.76 8.47
C TRP A 80 -4.60 3.91 9.42
N ARG A 81 -5.33 3.63 10.51
CA ARG A 81 -5.57 4.54 11.67
C ARG A 81 -6.34 5.85 11.44
N PRO A 82 -6.90 6.23 10.28
CA PRO A 82 -7.60 7.52 10.22
C PRO A 82 -8.86 7.51 11.11
N PRO A 83 -9.32 8.68 11.56
CA PRO A 83 -10.59 8.79 12.28
C PRO A 83 -11.78 8.41 11.40
N VAL A 84 -12.90 8.04 12.03
CA VAL A 84 -14.09 7.52 11.32
C VAL A 84 -14.64 8.50 10.29
N SER A 85 -14.58 9.80 10.59
CA SER A 85 -15.00 10.86 9.65
C SER A 85 -14.19 10.84 8.36
N LYS A 86 -12.87 10.71 8.46
CA LYS A 86 -11.96 10.58 7.32
C LYS A 86 -12.16 9.29 6.54
N LEU A 87 -12.39 8.16 7.23
CA LEU A 87 -12.71 6.90 6.57
C LEU A 87 -13.95 7.01 5.70
N LYS A 88 -15.04 7.61 6.23
CA LYS A 88 -16.27 7.82 5.49
C LYS A 88 -16.04 8.67 4.25
N GLU A 89 -15.31 9.78 4.38
CA GLU A 89 -14.95 10.66 3.28
C GLU A 89 -14.22 9.91 2.16
N HIS A 90 -13.16 9.19 2.49
CA HIS A 90 -12.37 8.44 1.51
C HIS A 90 -13.14 7.28 0.89
N PHE A 91 -14.02 6.60 1.64
CA PHE A 91 -14.83 5.51 1.10
C PHE A 91 -15.87 6.04 0.11
N LEU A 92 -16.48 7.17 0.39
CA LEU A 92 -17.38 7.86 -0.54
C LEU A 92 -16.63 8.34 -1.78
N HIS A 93 -15.43 8.88 -1.59
CA HIS A 93 -14.59 9.33 -2.69
C HIS A 93 -14.15 8.16 -3.57
N TYR A 94 -13.72 7.03 -2.99
CA TYR A 94 -13.40 5.82 -3.72
C TYR A 94 -14.61 5.31 -4.52
N GLN A 95 -15.79 5.24 -3.90
CA GLN A 95 -17.01 4.80 -4.54
C GLN A 95 -17.38 5.69 -5.75
N SER A 96 -17.33 7.02 -5.58
CA SER A 96 -17.66 7.96 -6.65
C SER A 96 -16.66 7.92 -7.81
N THR A 97 -15.36 7.80 -7.52
CA THR A 97 -14.32 7.67 -8.55
C THR A 97 -14.45 6.34 -9.29
N ALA A 98 -14.70 5.24 -8.60
CA ALA A 98 -14.96 3.95 -9.22
C ALA A 98 -16.20 3.99 -10.14
N ALA A 99 -17.27 4.68 -9.72
CA ALA A 99 -18.47 4.86 -10.53
C ALA A 99 -18.19 5.67 -11.81
N ALA A 100 -17.37 6.72 -11.71
CA ALA A 100 -16.93 7.50 -12.88
C ALA A 100 -16.08 6.64 -13.84
N ALA A 101 -15.33 5.66 -13.33
CA ALA A 101 -14.60 4.67 -14.10
C ALA A 101 -15.47 3.46 -14.57
N GLY A 102 -16.78 3.56 -14.45
CA GLY A 102 -17.75 2.55 -14.92
C GLY A 102 -17.97 1.36 -13.96
N LYS A 103 -17.51 1.45 -12.71
CA LYS A 103 -17.61 0.36 -11.72
C LYS A 103 -18.64 0.70 -10.64
N GLN A 104 -19.72 -0.04 -10.57
CA GLN A 104 -20.76 0.16 -9.54
C GLN A 104 -20.41 -0.64 -8.28
N LEU A 105 -19.97 0.06 -7.24
CA LEU A 105 -19.58 -0.51 -5.96
C LEU A 105 -20.52 -0.05 -4.84
N ALA A 106 -20.84 -0.94 -3.92
CA ALA A 106 -21.49 -0.54 -2.67
C ALA A 106 -20.51 0.23 -1.77
N LEU A 107 -21.02 1.09 -0.89
CA LEU A 107 -20.18 1.78 0.09
C LEU A 107 -19.44 0.76 0.98
N GLY A 108 -18.13 0.88 1.08
CA GLY A 108 -17.28 -0.05 1.81
C GLY A 108 -16.83 -1.28 1.00
N GLN A 109 -17.37 -1.50 -0.18
CA GLN A 109 -16.93 -2.58 -1.05
C GLN A 109 -15.52 -2.29 -1.59
N ARG A 110 -14.62 -3.28 -1.51
CA ARG A 110 -13.19 -3.16 -1.87
C ARG A 110 -12.43 -2.10 -1.06
N THR A 111 -12.89 -1.82 0.15
CA THR A 111 -12.20 -0.97 1.10
C THR A 111 -11.92 -1.72 2.38
N GLY A 112 -10.74 -1.50 2.94
CA GLY A 112 -10.26 -2.13 4.17
C GLY A 112 -9.79 -1.10 5.17
N ILE A 113 -9.79 -1.50 6.44
CA ILE A 113 -9.30 -0.71 7.55
C ILE A 113 -8.26 -1.54 8.30
N MET A 114 -7.11 -0.95 8.58
CA MET A 114 -6.13 -1.52 9.48
C MET A 114 -6.16 -0.76 10.80
N ARG A 115 -6.32 -1.52 11.90
CA ARG A 115 -6.36 -1.01 13.28
C ARG A 115 -5.49 -1.87 14.16
N ASP A 116 -4.79 -1.21 15.07
CA ASP A 116 -4.15 -1.91 16.17
C ASP A 116 -5.20 -2.30 17.20
N PHE A 117 -5.04 -3.45 17.81
CA PHE A 117 -5.88 -3.89 18.93
C PHE A 117 -5.02 -4.60 19.96
N PHE A 118 -5.48 -4.55 21.21
CA PHE A 118 -4.87 -5.23 22.31
C PHE A 118 -5.90 -6.09 23.03
N VAL A 119 -5.47 -7.27 23.45
CA VAL A 119 -6.28 -8.22 24.21
C VAL A 119 -5.64 -8.38 25.59
N ALA A 120 -6.43 -8.15 26.64
CA ALA A 120 -6.04 -8.31 28.04
C ALA A 120 -7.25 -8.75 28.85
N ASP A 121 -7.05 -9.12 30.13
CA ASP A 121 -8.12 -9.57 31.00
C ASP A 121 -9.07 -8.45 31.42
N SER A 122 -8.63 -7.19 31.30
CA SER A 122 -9.46 -6.01 31.55
C SER A 122 -9.19 -4.88 30.56
N MET A 123 -10.17 -3.97 30.42
CA MET A 123 -10.01 -2.76 29.59
C MET A 123 -8.92 -1.83 30.15
N GLU A 124 -8.74 -1.78 31.45
CA GLU A 124 -7.73 -0.97 32.12
C GLU A 124 -6.32 -1.45 31.75
N GLU A 125 -6.09 -2.74 31.87
CA GLU A 125 -4.84 -3.38 31.49
C GLU A 125 -4.56 -3.22 30.00
N ALA A 126 -5.56 -3.43 29.13
CA ALA A 126 -5.41 -3.23 27.69
C ALA A 126 -4.99 -1.79 27.37
N LYS A 127 -5.58 -0.79 28.02
CA LYS A 127 -5.21 0.62 27.84
C LYS A 127 -3.79 0.93 28.33
N GLN A 128 -3.39 0.36 29.45
CA GLN A 128 -2.04 0.55 29.99
C GLN A 128 -0.99 -0.05 29.04
N MET A 129 -1.18 -1.29 28.61
CA MET A 129 -0.28 -1.97 27.68
C MET A 129 -0.24 -1.28 26.30
N ALA A 130 -1.40 -0.88 25.80
CA ALA A 130 -1.51 -0.21 24.49
C ALA A 130 -0.92 1.19 24.51
N GLY A 131 -1.04 1.93 25.62
CA GLY A 131 -0.65 3.33 25.71
C GLY A 131 0.81 3.55 25.33
N GLU A 132 1.73 2.82 25.93
CA GLU A 132 3.16 2.94 25.64
C GLU A 132 3.50 2.52 24.21
N TYR A 133 2.95 1.40 23.74
CA TYR A 133 3.21 0.90 22.40
C TYR A 133 2.69 1.86 21.33
N VAL A 134 1.44 2.32 21.45
CA VAL A 134 0.83 3.22 20.48
C VAL A 134 1.58 4.53 20.42
N MET A 135 1.96 5.10 21.56
CA MET A 135 2.71 6.37 21.60
C MET A 135 4.12 6.22 21.02
N LYS A 136 4.84 5.16 21.33
CA LYS A 136 6.15 4.87 20.72
C LYS A 136 6.03 4.68 19.21
N SER A 137 5.04 3.92 18.76
CA SER A 137 4.78 3.70 17.32
C SER A 137 4.39 5.00 16.60
N LEU A 138 3.59 5.86 17.22
CA LEU A 138 3.25 7.17 16.66
C LEU A 138 4.48 8.07 16.56
N ASN A 139 5.34 8.13 17.55
CA ASN A 139 6.57 8.90 17.51
C ASN A 139 7.52 8.40 16.41
N TRP A 140 7.69 7.09 16.28
CA TRP A 140 8.58 6.51 15.29
C TRP A 140 8.08 6.68 13.85
N SER A 141 6.78 6.55 13.63
CA SER A 141 6.18 6.66 12.28
C SER A 141 5.81 8.10 11.89
N ASN A 142 6.05 9.06 12.77
CA ASN A 142 5.35 10.35 12.73
C ASN A 142 6.11 11.49 12.04
N TRP A 143 6.69 11.25 10.89
CA TRP A 143 7.22 12.33 10.06
C TRP A 143 6.15 13.34 9.56
N ARG A 144 4.84 12.99 9.62
CA ARG A 144 3.71 13.86 9.27
C ARG A 144 3.06 14.55 10.47
N GLY A 145 3.47 14.23 11.69
CA GLY A 145 2.87 14.73 12.91
C GLY A 145 1.57 14.00 13.32
N PRO A 146 1.17 14.11 14.58
CA PRO A 146 0.01 13.42 15.12
C PRO A 146 -1.32 13.94 14.57
N SER A 147 -1.34 15.13 14.00
CA SER A 147 -2.55 15.77 13.46
C SER A 147 -3.27 14.97 12.37
N ILE A 148 -2.56 14.07 11.67
CA ILE A 148 -3.17 13.21 10.66
C ILE A 148 -4.15 12.18 11.23
N TYR A 149 -4.05 11.91 12.53
CA TYR A 149 -4.90 10.93 13.24
C TYR A 149 -6.08 11.58 13.97
N LEU A 150 -6.17 12.89 13.95
CA LEU A 150 -7.23 13.65 14.60
C LEU A 150 -8.41 13.88 13.66
N ALA A 151 -9.62 13.85 14.22
CA ALA A 151 -10.80 14.30 13.52
C ALA A 151 -10.81 15.84 13.38
N PRO A 152 -11.56 16.41 12.43
CA PRO A 152 -11.72 17.86 12.35
C PRO A 152 -12.22 18.45 13.67
N GLY A 153 -11.49 19.42 14.21
CA GLY A 153 -11.79 20.07 15.49
C GLY A 153 -11.31 19.32 16.74
N GLU A 154 -10.72 18.14 16.58
CA GLU A 154 -10.07 17.41 17.67
C GLU A 154 -8.66 17.92 17.90
N THR A 155 -8.24 18.05 19.15
CA THR A 155 -6.89 18.43 19.56
C THR A 155 -6.28 17.33 20.43
N LEU A 156 -4.95 17.25 20.43
CA LEU A 156 -4.26 16.38 21.36
C LEU A 156 -4.50 16.86 22.80
N SER A 157 -4.66 15.93 23.72
CA SER A 157 -4.60 16.24 25.15
C SER A 157 -3.16 16.57 25.56
N SER A 158 -2.99 17.35 26.63
CA SER A 158 -1.66 17.68 27.16
C SER A 158 -0.81 16.45 27.46
N ALA A 159 -1.42 15.35 27.92
CA ALA A 159 -0.73 14.09 28.15
C ALA A 159 -0.25 13.42 26.85
N GLN A 160 -1.03 13.52 25.78
CA GLN A 160 -0.63 13.02 24.45
C GLN A 160 0.48 13.87 23.83
N GLU A 161 0.42 15.20 23.99
CA GLU A 161 1.49 16.11 23.55
C GLU A 161 2.80 15.84 24.29
N GLU A 162 2.74 15.61 25.60
CA GLU A 162 3.90 15.27 26.41
C GLU A 162 4.52 13.94 26.00
N ALA A 163 3.69 12.91 25.79
CA ALA A 163 4.15 11.61 25.33
C ALA A 163 4.82 11.65 23.93
N LEU A 164 4.41 12.58 23.07
CA LEU A 164 5.03 12.80 21.75
C LEU A 164 6.41 13.47 21.84
N LYS A 165 6.71 14.16 22.93
CA LYS A 165 8.02 14.78 23.18
C LYS A 165 9.04 13.81 23.77
N MET A 166 8.59 12.65 24.25
CA MET A 166 9.51 11.65 24.78
C MET A 166 10.42 11.14 23.68
N GLU A 167 11.73 11.38 23.81
CA GLU A 167 12.74 10.78 22.95
C GLU A 167 12.72 9.26 23.11
N LEU A 168 12.81 8.56 21.99
CA LEU A 168 12.99 7.11 21.99
C LEU A 168 14.40 6.81 22.54
N PRO A 169 14.56 5.82 23.45
CA PRO A 169 15.86 5.39 23.92
C PRO A 169 16.73 4.83 22.80
#